data_603e6a8528cf1a8fff54a6246d8d9fc2
#
_entry.id   603e6a8528cf1a8fff54a6246d8d9fc2
#
_cell.length_a   1.000
_cell.length_b   1.000
_cell.length_c   1.000
_cell.angle_alpha   90.00
_cell.angle_beta   90.00
_cell.angle_gamma   90.00
#
_symmetry.space_group_name_H-M   'P 1'
#
loop_
_entity.id
_entity.type
_entity.pdbx_description
1 polymer ?
#
loop_
_entity_poly.entity_id
_entity_poly.type
_entity_poly.pdbx_seq_one_letter_code
_entity_poly.pdbx_strand_id
1 'polypeptide(L)'
;MMKPSRWYAGLAVVASLLLAACGDDDKGGTVPSATTSLISGTAAIGVPMVGASITLRCLNDGSASATTDASGNFTVTVPTANLPCAISAAPAGGGQSHFSVASGSGSVVANISPLTSLALALAGTTPDATWFAALNNAGLQALAAALNAAVSNLNAALSGYGLPAGFNPFSSPLLAATAG
;
A
#
# COMPACT_ATOMS: atom_id res chain seq x y z
N MET A 1 -3.14 -7.82 71.98
CA MET A 1 -3.86 -6.75 72.70
C MET A 1 -4.84 -6.09 71.72
N MET A 2 -6.09 -6.40 71.98
CA MET A 2 -7.26 -5.53 72.00
C MET A 2 -7.56 -4.73 70.74
N LYS A 3 -8.50 -5.18 69.85
CA LYS A 3 -9.99 -4.91 69.86
C LYS A 3 -10.41 -3.57 70.52
N PRO A 4 -11.50 -2.94 70.13
CA PRO A 4 -12.59 -3.26 69.15
C PRO A 4 -13.10 -2.00 68.38
N SER A 5 -13.90 -2.19 67.31
CA SER A 5 -15.35 -2.20 67.20
C SER A 5 -16.02 -0.83 66.98
N ARG A 6 -16.95 -0.83 66.11
CA ARG A 6 -18.40 -0.58 66.11
C ARG A 6 -18.85 0.51 65.14
N TRP A 7 -19.69 0.04 64.18
CA TRP A 7 -21.14 0.32 64.08
C TRP A 7 -21.46 1.76 63.71
N TYR A 8 -22.20 1.96 62.67
CA TYR A 8 -23.65 1.95 62.41
C TYR A 8 -23.84 2.23 60.90
N ALA A 9 -24.54 1.51 60.10
CA ALA A 9 -25.99 1.29 59.98
C ALA A 9 -26.78 2.60 59.80
N GLY A 10 -27.41 2.70 58.66
CA GLY A 10 -28.53 3.61 58.54
C GLY A 10 -28.76 4.07 57.10
N LEU A 11 -29.74 3.46 56.53
CA LEU A 11 -30.99 3.93 55.89
C LEU A 11 -30.82 4.76 54.60
N ALA A 12 -31.22 4.15 53.52
CA ALA A 12 -32.55 4.18 52.88
C ALA A 12 -32.87 5.40 52.03
N VAL A 13 -33.05 5.06 50.75
CA VAL A 13 -34.17 5.53 49.88
C VAL A 13 -34.25 7.01 49.57
N VAL A 14 -34.02 7.34 48.30
CA VAL A 14 -35.11 7.94 47.48
C VAL A 14 -34.79 7.62 46.00
N ALA A 15 -35.68 6.87 45.41
CA ALA A 15 -35.83 6.78 43.97
C ALA A 15 -36.33 8.13 43.45
N SER A 16 -35.54 8.74 42.60
CA SER A 16 -35.99 9.84 41.76
C SER A 16 -35.78 9.45 40.32
N LEU A 17 -36.82 8.93 39.71
CA LEU A 17 -36.94 8.91 38.26
C LEU A 17 -36.91 10.36 37.76
N LEU A 18 -35.84 10.71 37.15
CA LEU A 18 -35.82 11.83 36.21
C LEU A 18 -35.71 11.20 34.80
N LEU A 19 -36.86 11.08 34.16
CA LEU A 19 -36.92 11.04 32.71
C LEU A 19 -36.37 12.39 32.23
N ALA A 20 -35.10 12.44 31.90
CA ALA A 20 -34.56 13.50 31.08
C ALA A 20 -34.76 13.11 29.62
N ALA A 21 -35.54 13.93 28.96
CA ALA A 21 -35.88 13.89 27.57
C ALA A 21 -34.65 13.59 26.69
N CYS A 22 -34.78 12.61 25.78
CA CYS A 22 -34.01 12.56 24.57
C CYS A 22 -34.24 13.88 23.81
N GLY A 23 -33.26 14.78 23.88
CA GLY A 23 -33.08 15.79 22.87
C GLY A 23 -32.48 15.07 21.67
N ASP A 24 -33.23 14.94 20.60
CA ASP A 24 -32.75 14.70 19.25
C ASP A 24 -31.90 15.89 18.87
N ASP A 25 -30.61 15.83 19.17
CA ASP A 25 -29.59 16.55 18.43
C ASP A 25 -28.96 15.55 17.45
N ASP A 26 -29.67 15.30 16.37
CA ASP A 26 -29.14 14.77 15.12
C ASP A 26 -28.07 15.74 14.56
N LYS A 27 -26.98 15.88 15.26
CA LYS A 27 -25.71 16.17 14.62
C LYS A 27 -25.22 14.85 14.04
N GLY A 28 -25.77 14.50 12.89
CA GLY A 28 -25.20 13.55 11.97
C GLY A 28 -23.79 14.03 11.61
N GLY A 29 -22.83 13.75 12.47
CA GLY A 29 -21.44 13.80 12.13
C GLY A 29 -21.25 12.78 11.02
N THR A 30 -21.32 13.24 9.76
CA THR A 30 -20.81 12.48 8.62
C THR A 30 -19.35 12.21 8.93
N VAL A 31 -19.09 11.02 9.47
CA VAL A 31 -17.72 10.48 9.51
C VAL A 31 -17.25 10.50 8.05
N PRO A 32 -16.25 11.31 7.69
CA PRO A 32 -15.81 11.34 6.31
C PRO A 32 -15.44 9.90 5.93
N SER A 33 -16.17 9.35 4.95
CA SER A 33 -15.88 8.04 4.40
C SER A 33 -14.44 8.12 3.90
N ALA A 34 -13.54 7.32 4.49
CA ALA A 34 -12.15 7.32 4.10
C ALA A 34 -12.08 6.98 2.61
N THR A 35 -11.61 7.93 1.81
CA THR A 35 -11.42 7.71 0.38
C THR A 35 -10.35 6.64 0.20
N THR A 36 -10.67 5.59 -0.54
CA THR A 36 -9.74 4.49 -0.84
C THR A 36 -9.28 4.54 -2.28
N SER A 37 -8.08 4.04 -2.52
CA SER A 37 -7.51 3.82 -3.85
C SER A 37 -7.33 2.33 -4.10
N LEU A 38 -7.73 1.89 -5.29
CA LEU A 38 -7.54 0.53 -5.78
C LEU A 38 -6.22 0.48 -6.54
N ILE A 39 -5.27 -0.31 -6.07
CA ILE A 39 -4.02 -0.58 -6.76
C ILE A 39 -4.14 -1.93 -7.44
N SER A 40 -3.89 -1.98 -8.74
CA SER A 40 -3.87 -3.21 -9.52
C SER A 40 -2.62 -3.26 -10.38
N GLY A 41 -2.19 -4.44 -10.77
CA GLY A 41 -1.03 -4.60 -11.64
C GLY A 41 -0.73 -6.06 -11.94
N THR A 42 0.27 -6.26 -12.78
CA THR A 42 0.81 -7.58 -13.11
C THR A 42 2.26 -7.67 -12.62
N ALA A 43 2.58 -8.73 -11.89
CA ALA A 43 3.95 -9.08 -11.52
C ALA A 43 4.47 -10.14 -12.51
N ALA A 44 5.56 -9.83 -13.23
CA ALA A 44 6.11 -10.70 -14.26
C ALA A 44 7.62 -10.52 -14.43
N ILE A 45 8.30 -11.62 -14.73
CA ILE A 45 9.74 -11.70 -15.06
C ILE A 45 9.98 -12.27 -16.46
N GLY A 46 9.15 -11.82 -17.42
CA GLY A 46 9.00 -12.47 -18.73
C GLY A 46 7.85 -13.47 -18.74
N VAL A 47 7.65 -14.19 -17.63
CA VAL A 47 6.48 -15.04 -17.34
C VAL A 47 5.75 -14.52 -16.10
N PRO A 48 4.47 -14.86 -15.89
CA PRO A 48 3.73 -14.47 -14.70
C PRO A 48 4.42 -14.95 -13.43
N MET A 49 4.51 -14.09 -12.42
CA MET A 49 4.94 -14.49 -11.08
C MET A 49 3.72 -15.04 -10.33
N VAL A 50 3.41 -16.30 -10.56
CA VAL A 50 2.23 -16.98 -9.96
C VAL A 50 2.41 -17.19 -8.47
N GLY A 51 1.40 -16.86 -7.66
CA GLY A 51 1.44 -17.04 -6.21
C GLY A 51 2.47 -16.17 -5.50
N ALA A 52 3.02 -15.15 -6.16
CA ALA A 52 3.97 -14.24 -5.55
C ALA A 52 3.34 -13.43 -4.41
N SER A 53 4.08 -13.26 -3.32
CA SER A 53 3.66 -12.40 -2.22
C SER A 53 3.90 -10.94 -2.59
N ILE A 54 2.84 -10.16 -2.64
CA ILE A 54 2.87 -8.72 -2.85
C ILE A 54 2.78 -8.03 -1.48
N THR A 55 3.74 -7.16 -1.19
CA THR A 55 3.76 -6.36 0.04
C THR A 55 3.89 -4.89 -0.31
N LEU A 56 3.07 -4.06 0.32
CA LEU A 56 3.07 -2.61 0.16
C LEU A 56 3.57 -1.94 1.45
N ARG A 57 4.40 -0.91 1.27
CA ARG A 57 4.77 0.06 2.29
C ARG A 57 4.35 1.43 1.80
N CYS A 58 3.48 2.08 2.55
CA CYS A 58 2.81 3.30 2.16
C CYS A 58 3.14 4.43 3.13
N LEU A 59 2.75 5.66 2.80
CA LEU A 59 2.82 6.77 3.73
C LEU A 59 2.05 6.48 5.02
N ASN A 60 2.38 7.21 6.08
CA ASN A 60 1.72 7.13 7.39
C ASN A 60 1.75 5.73 7.99
N ASP A 61 2.88 5.01 7.78
CA ASP A 61 3.09 3.62 8.21
C ASP A 61 2.02 2.65 7.68
N GLY A 62 1.32 3.05 6.62
CA GLY A 62 0.35 2.22 5.94
C GLY A 62 1.02 1.00 5.30
N SER A 63 0.35 -0.14 5.38
CA SER A 63 0.79 -1.37 4.75
C SER A 63 -0.41 -2.16 4.23
N ALA A 64 -0.16 -2.94 3.19
CA ALA A 64 -1.15 -3.85 2.64
C ALA A 64 -0.44 -5.03 1.97
N SER A 65 -1.16 -6.11 1.72
CA SER A 65 -0.61 -7.28 1.05
C SER A 65 -1.65 -7.93 0.13
N ALA A 66 -1.16 -8.66 -0.85
CA ALA A 66 -1.94 -9.47 -1.77
C ALA A 66 -1.10 -10.68 -2.22
N THR A 67 -1.74 -11.56 -2.98
CA THR A 67 -1.05 -12.66 -3.67
C THR A 67 -1.44 -12.59 -5.13
N THR A 68 -0.49 -12.83 -6.04
CA THR A 68 -0.77 -12.84 -7.48
C THR A 68 -1.54 -14.10 -7.89
N ASP A 69 -2.41 -13.94 -8.86
CA ASP A 69 -3.16 -15.04 -9.49
C ASP A 69 -2.30 -15.85 -10.49
N ALA A 70 -2.93 -16.80 -11.21
CA ALA A 70 -2.27 -17.62 -12.21
C ALA A 70 -1.72 -16.83 -13.43
N SER A 71 -2.18 -15.60 -13.64
CA SER A 71 -1.70 -14.67 -14.67
C SER A 71 -0.71 -13.64 -14.13
N GLY A 72 -0.33 -13.74 -12.85
CA GLY A 72 0.53 -12.78 -12.18
C GLY A 72 -0.17 -11.48 -11.77
N ASN A 73 -1.48 -11.38 -11.90
CA ASN A 73 -2.22 -10.17 -11.55
C ASN A 73 -2.46 -10.11 -10.04
N PHE A 74 -2.50 -8.89 -9.52
CA PHE A 74 -2.87 -8.61 -8.15
C PHE A 74 -3.77 -7.37 -8.06
N THR A 75 -4.50 -7.29 -6.97
CA THR A 75 -5.33 -6.13 -6.62
C THR A 75 -5.30 -5.94 -5.12
N VAL A 76 -5.18 -4.68 -4.68
CA VAL A 76 -5.15 -4.31 -3.27
C VAL A 76 -5.76 -2.92 -3.08
N THR A 77 -6.46 -2.71 -1.98
CA THR A 77 -7.05 -1.41 -1.63
C THR A 77 -6.29 -0.79 -0.46
N VAL A 78 -6.00 0.49 -0.56
CA VAL A 78 -5.36 1.27 0.50
C VAL A 78 -6.12 2.59 0.70
N PRO A 79 -6.08 3.21 1.90
CA PRO A 79 -6.52 4.59 2.06
C PRO A 79 -5.76 5.50 1.09
N THR A 80 -6.46 6.38 0.37
CA THR A 80 -5.83 7.31 -0.60
C THR A 80 -4.77 8.21 0.05
N ALA A 81 -4.99 8.58 1.31
CA ALA A 81 -4.04 9.38 2.09
C ALA A 81 -2.69 8.67 2.35
N ASN A 82 -2.64 7.35 2.14
CA ASN A 82 -1.43 6.55 2.32
C ASN A 82 -0.60 6.40 1.04
N LEU A 83 -1.05 6.94 -0.09
CA LEU A 83 -0.24 6.98 -1.31
C LEU A 83 0.78 8.13 -1.24
N PRO A 84 1.99 7.96 -1.81
CA PRO A 84 2.47 6.81 -2.57
C PRO A 84 2.87 5.60 -1.72
N CYS A 85 2.85 4.43 -2.36
CA CYS A 85 3.30 3.16 -1.79
C CYS A 85 4.43 2.57 -2.62
N ALA A 86 5.50 2.11 -1.99
CA ALA A 86 6.43 1.16 -2.58
C ALA A 86 5.84 -0.25 -2.53
N ILE A 87 6.13 -1.06 -3.53
CA ILE A 87 5.60 -2.41 -3.67
C ILE A 87 6.75 -3.38 -3.89
N SER A 88 6.70 -4.51 -3.21
CA SER A 88 7.60 -5.65 -3.41
C SER A 88 6.80 -6.86 -3.88
N ALA A 89 7.30 -7.57 -4.87
CA ALA A 89 6.82 -8.90 -5.27
C ALA A 89 7.90 -9.93 -4.98
N ALA A 90 7.62 -10.85 -4.06
CA ALA A 90 8.50 -11.96 -3.72
C ALA A 90 7.95 -13.26 -4.33
N PRO A 91 8.74 -13.97 -5.17
CA PRO A 91 8.29 -15.22 -5.79
C PRO A 91 7.94 -16.30 -4.77
N ALA A 92 6.87 -17.07 -4.99
CA ALA A 92 6.41 -18.13 -4.10
C ALA A 92 7.46 -19.23 -3.88
N GLY A 93 8.27 -19.52 -4.90
CA GLY A 93 9.35 -20.52 -4.84
C GLY A 93 10.70 -20.00 -4.33
N GLY A 94 10.73 -18.75 -3.84
CA GLY A 94 11.98 -18.06 -3.51
C GLY A 94 12.64 -17.44 -4.76
N GLY A 95 13.72 -16.69 -4.54
CA GLY A 95 14.43 -15.98 -5.60
C GLY A 95 14.43 -14.47 -5.41
N GLN A 96 14.78 -13.74 -6.45
CA GLN A 96 14.91 -12.30 -6.39
C GLN A 96 13.54 -11.61 -6.35
N SER A 97 13.35 -10.75 -5.37
CA SER A 97 12.17 -9.86 -5.33
C SER A 97 12.32 -8.73 -6.34
N HIS A 98 11.19 -8.30 -6.90
CA HIS A 98 11.11 -7.13 -7.77
C HIS A 98 10.28 -6.04 -7.11
N PHE A 99 10.57 -4.79 -7.48
CA PHE A 99 10.01 -3.63 -6.79
C PHE A 99 9.33 -2.67 -7.76
N SER A 100 8.34 -1.96 -7.25
CA SER A 100 7.56 -0.98 -7.99
C SER A 100 7.06 0.12 -7.05
N VAL A 101 6.32 1.08 -7.60
CA VAL A 101 5.68 2.16 -6.87
C VAL A 101 4.27 2.40 -7.41
N ALA A 102 3.32 2.56 -6.49
CA ALA A 102 2.00 3.08 -6.77
C ALA A 102 1.93 4.54 -6.31
N SER A 103 1.55 5.45 -7.19
CA SER A 103 1.32 6.86 -6.89
C SER A 103 0.08 7.38 -7.61
N GLY A 104 -0.58 8.40 -7.06
CA GLY A 104 -1.80 8.94 -7.61
C GLY A 104 -3.00 8.79 -6.68
N SER A 105 -4.20 8.62 -7.22
CA SER A 105 -5.44 8.46 -6.47
C SER A 105 -6.49 7.69 -7.29
N GLY A 106 -7.48 7.11 -6.64
CA GLY A 106 -8.53 6.34 -7.29
C GLY A 106 -8.02 4.97 -7.76
N SER A 107 -8.18 4.65 -9.05
CA SER A 107 -7.63 3.43 -9.63
C SER A 107 -6.21 3.67 -10.11
N VAL A 108 -5.24 2.98 -9.53
CA VAL A 108 -3.82 3.08 -9.82
C VAL A 108 -3.31 1.77 -10.41
N VAL A 109 -2.62 1.85 -11.54
CA VAL A 109 -1.89 0.70 -12.09
C VAL A 109 -0.45 0.75 -11.60
N ALA A 110 0.05 -0.38 -11.07
CA ALA A 110 1.41 -0.52 -10.57
C ALA A 110 1.98 -1.91 -10.92
N ASN A 111 2.44 -2.08 -12.14
CA ASN A 111 3.11 -3.30 -12.56
C ASN A 111 4.42 -3.53 -11.81
N ILE A 112 4.84 -4.78 -11.70
CA ILE A 112 6.08 -5.19 -11.04
C ILE A 112 6.88 -6.08 -11.99
N SER A 113 8.10 -5.67 -12.29
CA SER A 113 8.97 -6.38 -13.23
C SER A 113 10.44 -6.01 -13.02
N PRO A 114 11.37 -6.69 -13.68
CA PRO A 114 12.77 -6.23 -13.72
C PRO A 114 12.92 -4.80 -14.24
N LEU A 115 12.06 -4.36 -15.17
CA LEU A 115 12.11 -2.99 -15.71
C LEU A 115 11.64 -1.94 -14.68
N THR A 116 10.66 -2.26 -13.84
CA THR A 116 10.27 -1.36 -12.75
C THR A 116 11.39 -1.23 -11.72
N SER A 117 12.04 -2.35 -11.35
CA SER A 117 13.21 -2.31 -10.47
C SER A 117 14.36 -1.52 -11.08
N LEU A 118 14.63 -1.66 -12.39
CA LEU A 118 15.64 -0.87 -13.09
C LEU A 118 15.30 0.62 -13.09
N ALA A 119 14.03 0.97 -13.34
CA ALA A 119 13.60 2.37 -13.26
C ALA A 119 13.81 2.96 -11.86
N LEU A 120 13.53 2.20 -10.79
CA LEU A 120 13.82 2.61 -9.43
C LEU A 120 15.32 2.82 -9.18
N ALA A 121 16.17 1.95 -9.74
CA ALA A 121 17.61 2.14 -9.66
C ALA A 121 18.05 3.41 -10.38
N LEU A 122 17.46 3.74 -11.53
CA LEU A 122 17.70 4.99 -12.25
C LEU A 122 17.15 6.23 -11.52
N ALA A 123 16.23 6.04 -10.59
CA ALA A 123 15.77 7.07 -9.65
C ALA A 123 16.77 7.30 -8.48
N GLY A 124 17.92 6.62 -8.47
CA GLY A 124 18.95 6.77 -7.45
C GLY A 124 18.74 5.87 -6.22
N THR A 125 17.93 4.81 -6.33
CA THR A 125 17.74 3.84 -5.23
C THR A 125 18.53 2.55 -5.51
N THR A 126 18.66 1.72 -4.46
CA THR A 126 19.12 0.33 -4.61
C THR A 126 17.96 -0.58 -4.26
N PRO A 127 17.08 -0.94 -5.23
CA PRO A 127 15.83 -1.62 -4.95
C PRO A 127 16.09 -3.08 -4.55
N ASP A 128 16.29 -3.27 -3.26
CA ASP A 128 16.47 -4.56 -2.60
C ASP A 128 15.58 -4.66 -1.34
N ALA A 129 15.61 -5.81 -0.68
CA ALA A 129 14.81 -6.04 0.52
C ALA A 129 15.20 -5.10 1.68
N THR A 130 16.47 -4.73 1.80
CA THR A 130 16.98 -3.83 2.83
C THR A 130 16.47 -2.41 2.59
N TRP A 131 16.61 -1.91 1.36
CA TRP A 131 16.06 -0.62 0.95
C TRP A 131 14.54 -0.58 1.19
N PHE A 132 13.81 -1.60 0.76
CA PHE A 132 12.37 -1.66 0.92
C PHE A 132 11.95 -1.61 2.40
N ALA A 133 12.67 -2.35 3.26
CA ALA A 133 12.42 -2.37 4.70
C ALA A 133 12.73 -1.03 5.39
N ALA A 134 13.69 -0.27 4.87
CA ALA A 134 14.14 1.00 5.43
C ALA A 134 13.32 2.22 4.95
N LEU A 135 12.41 2.04 3.97
CA LEU A 135 11.60 3.15 3.45
C LEU A 135 10.74 3.78 4.54
N ASN A 136 10.78 5.10 4.57
CA ASN A 136 9.97 5.96 5.41
C ASN A 136 9.18 6.97 4.55
N ASN A 137 8.37 7.81 5.18
CA ASN A 137 7.54 8.78 4.48
C ASN A 137 8.35 9.71 3.55
N ALA A 138 9.49 10.21 4.01
CA ALA A 138 10.34 11.10 3.19
C ALA A 138 10.90 10.36 1.96
N GLY A 139 11.36 9.13 2.15
CA GLY A 139 11.84 8.27 1.08
C GLY A 139 10.76 7.95 0.04
N LEU A 140 9.54 7.66 0.49
CA LEU A 140 8.40 7.38 -0.39
C LEU A 140 8.00 8.62 -1.21
N GLN A 141 7.99 9.80 -0.62
CA GLN A 141 7.71 11.07 -1.32
C GLN A 141 8.80 11.40 -2.34
N ALA A 142 10.08 11.27 -1.95
CA ALA A 142 11.21 11.50 -2.86
C ALA A 142 11.17 10.53 -4.05
N LEU A 143 10.86 9.26 -3.79
CA LEU A 143 10.71 8.24 -4.81
C LEU A 143 9.61 8.59 -5.81
N ALA A 144 8.42 8.96 -5.33
CA ALA A 144 7.31 9.36 -6.19
C ALA A 144 7.65 10.59 -7.06
N ALA A 145 8.37 11.55 -6.51
CA ALA A 145 8.82 12.74 -7.25
C ALA A 145 9.83 12.41 -8.35
N ALA A 146 10.67 11.38 -8.15
CA ALA A 146 11.70 10.96 -9.10
C ALA A 146 11.17 10.07 -10.24
N LEU A 147 9.96 9.51 -10.15
CA LEU A 147 9.46 8.50 -11.10
C LEU A 147 9.44 8.95 -12.55
N ASN A 148 9.01 10.18 -12.84
CA ASN A 148 8.92 10.66 -14.22
C ASN A 148 10.33 10.77 -14.87
N ALA A 149 11.30 11.27 -14.12
CA ALA A 149 12.68 11.33 -14.58
C ALA A 149 13.26 9.91 -14.76
N ALA A 150 12.98 9.00 -13.85
CA ALA A 150 13.41 7.61 -13.92
C ALA A 150 12.85 6.89 -15.15
N VAL A 151 11.57 7.07 -15.47
CA VAL A 151 10.95 6.53 -16.68
C VAL A 151 11.59 7.13 -17.95
N SER A 152 11.85 8.44 -17.97
CA SER A 152 12.52 9.08 -19.09
C SER A 152 13.94 8.54 -19.28
N ASN A 153 14.70 8.37 -18.22
CA ASN A 153 16.05 7.80 -18.24
C ASN A 153 16.03 6.34 -18.72
N LEU A 154 15.05 5.55 -18.26
CA LEU A 154 14.86 4.17 -18.71
C LEU A 154 14.61 4.12 -20.23
N ASN A 155 13.66 4.95 -20.73
CA ASN A 155 13.35 4.99 -22.14
C ASN A 155 14.54 5.43 -23.00
N ALA A 156 15.33 6.40 -22.53
CA ALA A 156 16.56 6.81 -23.18
C ALA A 156 17.60 5.67 -23.23
N ALA A 157 17.81 4.98 -22.10
CA ALA A 157 18.74 3.86 -22.01
C ALA A 157 18.35 2.66 -22.90
N LEU A 158 17.05 2.46 -23.10
CA LEU A 158 16.49 1.36 -23.89
C LEU A 158 15.99 1.78 -25.27
N SER A 159 16.36 2.96 -25.78
CA SER A 159 15.88 3.49 -27.04
C SER A 159 16.17 2.60 -28.27
N GLY A 160 17.26 1.80 -28.21
CA GLY A 160 17.62 0.84 -29.27
C GLY A 160 16.88 -0.50 -29.23
N TYR A 161 16.05 -0.74 -28.22
CA TYR A 161 15.41 -2.03 -27.99
C TYR A 161 13.93 -2.07 -28.41
N GLY A 162 13.45 -1.06 -29.16
CA GLY A 162 12.11 -1.07 -29.76
C GLY A 162 10.96 -0.92 -28.75
N LEU A 163 11.19 -0.27 -27.61
CA LEU A 163 10.10 0.05 -26.70
C LEU A 163 9.08 0.98 -27.37
N PRO A 164 7.77 0.79 -27.11
CA PRO A 164 6.74 1.70 -27.62
C PRO A 164 6.98 3.14 -27.15
N ALA A 165 6.62 4.10 -27.98
CA ALA A 165 6.68 5.52 -27.60
C ALA A 165 5.81 5.75 -26.35
N GLY A 166 6.35 6.46 -25.36
CA GLY A 166 5.66 6.72 -24.09
C GLY A 166 5.54 5.51 -23.16
N PHE A 167 6.34 4.47 -23.39
CA PHE A 167 6.35 3.31 -22.49
C PHE A 167 6.64 3.72 -21.04
N ASN A 168 5.79 3.25 -20.13
CA ASN A 168 5.96 3.43 -18.69
C ASN A 168 5.91 2.04 -18.03
N PRO A 169 7.01 1.52 -17.47
CA PRO A 169 7.05 0.18 -16.90
C PRO A 169 6.07 -0.03 -15.74
N PHE A 170 5.70 1.06 -15.06
CA PHE A 170 4.77 0.99 -13.93
C PHE A 170 3.31 0.86 -14.35
N SER A 171 2.92 1.42 -15.51
CA SER A 171 1.51 1.52 -15.90
C SER A 171 1.16 1.02 -17.30
N SER A 172 2.13 0.86 -18.20
CA SER A 172 1.87 0.28 -19.53
C SER A 172 1.46 -1.18 -19.39
N PRO A 173 0.53 -1.68 -20.23
CA PRO A 173 0.10 -3.08 -20.18
C PRO A 173 1.31 -4.02 -20.27
N LEU A 174 1.46 -4.90 -19.28
CA LEU A 174 2.42 -6.00 -19.32
C LEU A 174 1.68 -7.25 -19.83
N LEU A 175 2.06 -7.70 -21.02
CA LEU A 175 1.68 -9.02 -21.50
C LEU A 175 2.79 -9.99 -21.07
N ALA A 176 2.53 -10.77 -20.03
CA ALA A 176 3.40 -11.87 -19.67
C ALA A 176 3.35 -12.91 -20.81
N ALA A 177 4.50 -13.40 -21.23
CA ALA A 177 4.54 -14.47 -22.20
C ALA A 177 3.80 -15.69 -21.64
N THR A 178 2.86 -16.23 -22.40
CA THR A 178 2.28 -17.54 -22.06
C THR A 178 3.40 -18.57 -22.16
N ALA A 179 3.58 -19.39 -21.12
CA ALA A 179 4.46 -20.53 -21.21
C ALA A 179 3.94 -21.42 -22.36
N GLY A 180 4.75 -21.56 -23.41
CA GLY A 180 4.45 -22.45 -24.55
C GLY A 180 4.64 -23.91 -24.18
#